data_6ccae7ac543ae3111b6b9bd6cbedd667
#
_entry.id   6ccae7ac543ae3111b6b9bd6cbedd667
#
_cell.length_a   1.000
_cell.length_b   1.000
_cell.length_c   1.000
_cell.angle_alpha   90.00
_cell.angle_beta   90.00
_cell.angle_gamma   90.00
#
_symmetry.space_group_name_H-M   'P 1'
#
loop_
_entity.id
_entity.type
_entity.pdbx_description
1 polymer ?
#
loop_
_entity_poly.entity_id
_entity_poly.type
_entity_poly.pdbx_seq_one_letter_code
_entity_poly.pdbx_strand_id
1 'polypeptide(L)'
;MELYQIAIENNAVLMYNIIKDGGGILEIISKRLKQLREDAGLSQSKIGQLVGIPQSSIYRYEQGLSTPSPKTFRWYADYFDVSLDYLFGRTDDPHGVHYEYKPKYETLNPEMEKFVEMCFDPNSRMNERLKETLLKMLTEEENKTNAD
;
A
#
# COMPACT_ATOMS: atom_id res chain seq x y z
N MET A 1 24.95 2.18 0.47
CA MET A 1 25.04 0.79 0.98
C MET A 1 24.57 0.68 2.42
N GLU A 2 24.98 1.56 3.32
CA GLU A 2 24.60 1.49 4.76
C GLU A 2 23.09 1.63 5.02
N LEU A 3 22.37 2.54 4.36
CA LEU A 3 20.93 2.72 4.56
C LEU A 3 20.09 1.51 4.09
N TYR A 4 20.56 0.81 3.06
CA TYR A 4 19.91 -0.40 2.56
C TYR A 4 20.14 -1.57 3.51
N GLN A 5 21.33 -1.68 4.07
CA GLN A 5 21.67 -2.68 5.09
C GLN A 5 20.84 -2.46 6.36
N ILE A 6 20.71 -1.21 6.81
CA ILE A 6 19.88 -0.84 7.98
C ILE A 6 18.40 -1.15 7.73
N ALA A 7 17.89 -0.92 6.52
CA ALA A 7 16.51 -1.25 6.17
C ALA A 7 16.25 -2.77 6.13
N ILE A 8 17.21 -3.55 5.64
CA ILE A 8 17.15 -5.02 5.66
C ILE A 8 17.24 -5.54 7.09
N GLU A 9 18.16 -5.01 7.90
CA GLU A 9 18.33 -5.41 9.30
C GLU A 9 17.09 -5.06 10.13
N ASN A 10 16.53 -3.86 9.96
CA ASN A 10 15.28 -3.47 10.63
C ASN A 10 14.11 -4.34 10.21
N ASN A 11 14.00 -4.69 8.93
CA ASN A 11 12.94 -5.56 8.44
C ASN A 11 13.15 -7.03 8.90
N ALA A 12 14.38 -7.50 8.95
CA ALA A 12 14.73 -8.82 9.48
C ALA A 12 14.52 -8.89 11.00
N VAL A 13 14.85 -7.85 11.75
CA VAL A 13 14.60 -7.74 13.19
C VAL A 13 13.09 -7.65 13.48
N LEU A 14 12.33 -6.90 12.68
CA LEU A 14 10.88 -6.84 12.78
C LEU A 14 10.25 -8.22 12.52
N MET A 15 10.67 -8.90 11.45
CA MET A 15 10.22 -10.26 11.13
C MET A 15 10.65 -11.28 12.20
N TYR A 16 11.86 -11.16 12.72
CA TYR A 16 12.35 -12.02 13.80
C TYR A 16 11.55 -11.83 15.09
N ASN A 17 11.21 -10.60 15.47
CA ASN A 17 10.38 -10.30 16.64
C ASN A 17 8.94 -10.80 16.44
N ILE A 18 8.36 -10.64 15.25
CA ILE A 18 7.05 -11.18 14.89
C ILE A 18 7.02 -12.72 15.03
N ILE A 19 8.12 -13.40 14.67
CA ILE A 19 8.24 -14.86 14.77
C ILE A 19 8.53 -15.30 16.21
N LYS A 20 9.35 -14.54 16.94
CA LYS A 20 9.82 -14.90 18.29
C LYS A 20 8.76 -14.71 19.38
N ASP A 21 7.92 -13.69 19.26
CA ASP A 21 6.89 -13.36 20.28
C ASP A 21 5.63 -14.25 20.16
N GLY A 22 5.62 -15.26 19.30
CA GLY A 22 4.49 -16.17 19.11
C GLY A 22 3.19 -15.47 18.63
N GLY A 23 3.23 -14.14 18.55
CA GLY A 23 2.19 -13.26 18.05
C GLY A 23 2.35 -13.06 16.55
N GLY A 24 2.23 -14.13 15.78
CA GLY A 24 2.39 -14.06 14.34
C GLY A 24 1.34 -13.17 13.66
N ILE A 25 1.51 -12.96 12.36
CA ILE A 25 0.57 -12.22 11.49
C ILE A 25 -0.89 -12.59 11.80
N LEU A 26 -1.16 -13.85 12.15
CA LEU A 26 -2.49 -14.34 12.49
C LEU A 26 -3.05 -13.70 13.77
N GLU A 27 -2.24 -13.44 14.78
CA GLU A 27 -2.67 -12.76 16.01
C GLU A 27 -3.04 -11.29 15.73
N ILE A 28 -2.22 -10.60 14.91
CA ILE A 28 -2.51 -9.22 14.51
C ILE A 28 -3.82 -9.15 13.72
N ILE A 29 -3.98 -10.03 12.74
CA ILE A 29 -5.22 -10.15 11.96
C ILE A 29 -6.42 -10.38 12.90
N SER A 30 -6.32 -11.33 13.79
CA SER A 30 -7.41 -11.70 14.71
C SER A 30 -7.82 -10.54 15.60
N LYS A 31 -6.86 -9.82 16.16
CA LYS A 31 -7.11 -8.62 16.98
C LYS A 31 -7.80 -7.53 16.17
N ARG A 32 -7.34 -7.26 14.94
CA ARG A 32 -7.89 -6.19 14.07
C ARG A 32 -9.29 -6.53 13.59
N LEU A 33 -9.53 -7.76 13.16
CA LEU A 33 -10.89 -8.19 12.78
C LEU A 33 -11.88 -8.06 13.94
N LYS A 34 -11.48 -8.50 15.12
CA LYS A 34 -12.28 -8.36 16.33
C LYS A 34 -12.54 -6.89 16.68
N GLN A 35 -11.51 -6.06 16.69
CA GLN A 35 -11.58 -4.63 16.98
C GLN A 35 -12.55 -3.91 16.04
N LEU A 36 -12.41 -4.10 14.73
CA LEU A 36 -13.28 -3.50 13.72
C LEU A 36 -14.76 -3.86 13.94
N ARG A 37 -15.02 -5.13 14.27
CA ARG A 37 -16.38 -5.59 14.59
C ARG A 37 -16.93 -4.92 15.84
N GLU A 38 -16.14 -4.85 16.92
CA GLU A 38 -16.53 -4.27 18.20
C GLU A 38 -16.76 -2.77 18.12
N ASP A 39 -15.87 -2.05 17.41
CA ASP A 39 -16.00 -0.61 17.18
C ASP A 39 -17.27 -0.27 16.38
N ALA A 40 -17.69 -1.15 15.48
CA ALA A 40 -18.96 -1.02 14.75
C ALA A 40 -20.19 -1.50 15.56
N GLY A 41 -20.02 -1.97 16.80
CA GLY A 41 -21.10 -2.48 17.63
C GLY A 41 -21.76 -3.77 17.11
N LEU A 42 -21.05 -4.55 16.28
CA LEU A 42 -21.59 -5.75 15.66
C LEU A 42 -21.33 -7.01 16.50
N SER A 43 -22.34 -7.90 16.60
CA SER A 43 -22.13 -9.24 17.12
C SER A 43 -21.45 -10.14 16.09
N GLN A 44 -20.78 -11.23 16.54
CA GLN A 44 -20.20 -12.23 15.64
C GLN A 44 -21.24 -12.87 14.71
N SER A 45 -22.46 -13.08 15.19
CA SER A 45 -23.57 -13.57 14.36
C SER A 45 -23.95 -12.56 13.28
N LYS A 46 -24.02 -11.27 13.65
CA LYS A 46 -24.40 -10.22 12.70
C LYS A 46 -23.39 -10.07 11.58
N ILE A 47 -22.09 -10.01 11.91
CA ILE A 47 -21.05 -9.91 10.90
C ILE A 47 -20.98 -11.18 10.05
N GLY A 48 -21.17 -12.37 10.63
CA GLY A 48 -21.28 -13.63 9.88
C GLY A 48 -22.37 -13.60 8.84
N GLN A 49 -23.56 -13.08 9.17
CA GLN A 49 -24.67 -12.89 8.23
C GLN A 49 -24.31 -11.91 7.10
N LEU A 50 -23.64 -10.80 7.42
CA LEU A 50 -23.24 -9.79 6.45
C LEU A 50 -22.18 -10.32 5.46
N VAL A 51 -21.21 -11.07 5.96
CA VAL A 51 -20.16 -11.71 5.12
C VAL A 51 -20.68 -12.92 4.36
N GLY A 52 -21.74 -13.57 4.86
CA GLY A 52 -22.29 -14.82 4.31
C GLY A 52 -21.53 -16.06 4.78
N ILE A 53 -21.00 -16.06 6.01
CA ILE A 53 -20.30 -17.20 6.63
C ILE A 53 -20.86 -17.51 8.01
N PRO A 54 -20.69 -18.75 8.53
CA PRO A 54 -21.14 -19.11 9.87
C PRO A 54 -20.48 -18.24 10.97
N GLN A 55 -21.22 -17.96 12.05
CA GLN A 55 -20.70 -17.29 13.24
C GLN A 55 -19.47 -18.01 13.81
N SER A 56 -19.44 -19.34 13.77
CA SER A 56 -18.31 -20.15 14.23
C SER A 56 -17.02 -19.87 13.45
N SER A 57 -17.12 -19.49 12.19
CA SER A 57 -15.95 -19.07 11.39
C SER A 57 -15.43 -17.71 11.87
N ILE A 58 -16.33 -16.75 12.13
CA ILE A 58 -15.96 -15.44 12.68
C ILE A 58 -15.23 -15.63 14.02
N TYR A 59 -15.80 -16.43 14.93
CA TYR A 59 -15.16 -16.77 16.19
C TYR A 59 -13.74 -17.32 16.00
N ARG A 60 -13.56 -18.29 15.10
CA ARG A 60 -12.25 -18.91 14.83
C ARG A 60 -11.24 -17.90 14.29
N TYR A 61 -11.68 -16.97 13.43
CA TYR A 61 -10.80 -15.91 12.91
C TYR A 61 -10.36 -14.96 14.04
N GLU A 62 -11.28 -14.54 14.90
CA GLU A 62 -10.99 -13.65 16.01
C GLU A 62 -10.17 -14.28 17.14
N GLN A 63 -10.17 -15.62 17.23
CA GLN A 63 -9.32 -16.37 18.15
C GLN A 63 -7.97 -16.81 17.55
N GLY A 64 -7.70 -16.47 16.28
CA GLY A 64 -6.48 -16.93 15.62
C GLY A 64 -6.44 -18.42 15.33
N LEU A 65 -7.58 -19.11 15.36
CA LEU A 65 -7.67 -20.55 15.15
C LEU A 65 -7.76 -20.92 13.65
N SER A 66 -8.01 -19.96 12.80
CA SER A 66 -8.01 -20.13 11.34
C SER A 66 -7.85 -18.78 10.63
N THR A 67 -7.38 -18.83 9.39
CA THR A 67 -7.17 -17.65 8.56
C THR A 67 -8.41 -17.41 7.68
N PRO A 68 -8.92 -16.16 7.59
CA PRO A 68 -9.96 -15.81 6.64
C PRO A 68 -9.53 -16.07 5.19
N SER A 69 -10.51 -16.34 4.34
CA SER A 69 -10.26 -16.43 2.88
C SER A 69 -9.95 -15.04 2.29
N PRO A 70 -9.29 -14.96 1.12
CA PRO A 70 -9.07 -13.70 0.42
C PRO A 70 -10.36 -12.92 0.17
N LYS A 71 -11.47 -13.63 -0.11
CA LYS A 71 -12.80 -13.03 -0.27
C LYS A 71 -13.29 -12.38 1.04
N THR A 72 -13.04 -13.01 2.18
CA THR A 72 -13.41 -12.49 3.49
C THR A 72 -12.56 -11.26 3.84
N PHE A 73 -11.26 -11.30 3.59
CA PHE A 73 -10.38 -10.13 3.80
C PHE A 73 -10.83 -8.93 2.98
N ARG A 74 -11.11 -9.15 1.68
CA ARG A 74 -11.62 -8.09 0.82
C ARG A 74 -12.93 -7.52 1.35
N TRP A 75 -13.85 -8.37 1.79
CA TRP A 75 -15.12 -7.92 2.36
C TRP A 75 -14.91 -7.04 3.60
N TYR A 76 -13.98 -7.42 4.51
CA TYR A 76 -13.65 -6.61 5.69
C TYR A 76 -13.06 -5.27 5.29
N ALA A 77 -12.13 -5.26 4.34
CA ALA A 77 -11.51 -4.04 3.83
C ALA A 77 -12.56 -3.08 3.25
N ASP A 78 -13.43 -3.59 2.38
CA ASP A 78 -14.47 -2.80 1.71
C ASP A 78 -15.56 -2.32 2.71
N TYR A 79 -15.97 -3.16 3.66
CA TYR A 79 -17.06 -2.84 4.59
C TYR A 79 -16.64 -1.82 5.67
N PHE A 80 -15.41 -1.94 6.18
CA PHE A 80 -14.89 -1.07 7.22
C PHE A 80 -14.05 0.09 6.67
N ASP A 81 -13.92 0.21 5.37
CA ASP A 81 -13.09 1.22 4.69
C ASP A 81 -11.64 1.25 5.23
N VAL A 82 -11.04 0.07 5.30
CA VAL A 82 -9.65 -0.11 5.75
C VAL A 82 -8.82 -0.82 4.70
N SER A 83 -7.52 -0.57 4.69
CA SER A 83 -6.60 -1.22 3.77
C SER A 83 -6.29 -2.67 4.19
N LEU A 84 -5.93 -3.52 3.22
CA LEU A 84 -5.40 -4.84 3.52
C LEU A 84 -4.06 -4.76 4.28
N ASP A 85 -3.24 -3.74 4.02
CA ASP A 85 -2.00 -3.50 4.75
C ASP A 85 -2.26 -3.30 6.25
N TYR A 86 -3.31 -2.56 6.58
CA TYR A 86 -3.78 -2.45 7.95
C TYR A 86 -4.20 -3.81 8.51
N LEU A 87 -5.06 -4.57 7.84
CA LEU A 87 -5.52 -5.87 8.31
C LEU A 87 -4.37 -6.85 8.56
N PHE A 88 -3.33 -6.82 7.73
CA PHE A 88 -2.13 -7.66 7.85
C PHE A 88 -1.06 -7.11 8.81
N GLY A 89 -1.28 -5.97 9.44
CA GLY A 89 -0.34 -5.40 10.40
C GLY A 89 0.90 -4.75 9.79
N ARG A 90 0.89 -4.43 8.51
CA ARG A 90 1.99 -3.73 7.84
C ARG A 90 2.00 -2.23 8.15
N THR A 91 0.89 -1.70 8.60
CA THR A 91 0.71 -0.31 9.04
C THR A 91 -0.33 -0.24 10.14
N ASP A 92 -0.23 0.76 11.00
CA ASP A 92 -1.24 1.11 12.00
C ASP A 92 -2.26 2.12 11.47
N ASP A 93 -2.02 2.71 10.29
CA ASP A 93 -2.97 3.58 9.61
C ASP A 93 -4.04 2.72 8.90
N PRO A 94 -5.33 2.86 9.28
CA PRO A 94 -6.42 2.13 8.62
C PRO A 94 -6.48 2.32 7.11
N HIS A 95 -6.14 3.51 6.61
CA HIS A 95 -6.16 3.82 5.18
C HIS A 95 -4.93 3.31 4.42
N GLY A 96 -3.97 2.74 5.13
CA GLY A 96 -2.79 2.12 4.52
C GLY A 96 -1.62 3.08 4.32
N VAL A 97 -0.53 2.52 3.78
CA VAL A 97 0.66 3.30 3.43
C VAL A 97 0.46 3.88 2.05
N HIS A 98 0.45 5.20 1.93
CA HIS A 98 0.62 5.84 0.63
C HIS A 98 2.04 5.54 0.14
N TYR A 99 2.14 4.64 -0.83
CA TYR A 99 3.39 4.47 -1.55
C TYR A 99 3.56 5.69 -2.46
N GLU A 100 4.28 6.70 -1.98
CA GLU A 100 4.92 7.62 -2.89
C GLU A 100 5.93 6.80 -3.69
N TYR A 101 5.66 6.61 -4.97
CA TYR A 101 6.66 6.07 -5.88
C TYR A 101 7.81 7.07 -5.93
N LYS A 102 8.81 6.84 -5.10
CA LYS A 102 10.12 7.49 -5.27
C LYS A 102 10.88 6.60 -6.25
N PRO A 103 11.02 7.03 -7.51
CA PRO A 103 11.82 6.26 -8.44
C PRO A 103 13.21 6.09 -7.83
N LYS A 104 13.65 4.85 -7.71
CA LYS A 104 14.98 4.51 -7.22
C LYS A 104 16.00 4.88 -8.30
N TYR A 105 16.40 6.13 -8.32
CA TYR A 105 17.52 6.58 -9.13
C TYR A 105 18.86 6.28 -8.41
N GLU A 106 19.01 5.05 -7.89
CA GLU A 106 20.17 4.62 -7.10
C GLU A 106 21.51 4.69 -7.87
N THR A 107 21.48 5.10 -9.13
CA THR A 107 22.68 5.19 -9.99
C THR A 107 22.84 6.53 -10.68
N LEU A 108 21.97 7.49 -10.43
CA LEU A 108 22.16 8.82 -11.02
C LEU A 108 23.18 9.59 -10.18
N ASN A 109 24.21 10.06 -10.88
CA ASN A 109 25.14 11.02 -10.31
C ASN A 109 24.31 12.22 -9.79
N PRO A 110 24.75 12.92 -8.70
CA PRO A 110 24.00 14.05 -8.11
C PRO A 110 23.64 15.17 -9.08
N GLU A 111 24.41 15.34 -10.15
CA GLU A 111 24.11 16.30 -11.21
C GLU A 111 22.92 15.89 -12.07
N MET A 112 22.79 14.59 -12.31
CA MET A 112 21.66 14.02 -13.06
C MET A 112 20.37 14.07 -12.22
N GLU A 113 20.47 13.82 -10.93
CA GLU A 113 19.33 13.93 -10.00
C GLU A 113 18.78 15.37 -10.00
N LYS A 114 19.69 16.37 -9.85
CA LYS A 114 19.34 17.78 -9.92
C LYS A 114 18.76 18.18 -11.28
N PHE A 115 19.29 17.62 -12.38
CA PHE A 115 18.76 17.84 -13.72
C PHE A 115 17.33 17.32 -13.86
N VAL A 116 17.06 16.09 -13.37
CA VAL A 116 15.72 15.49 -13.37
C VAL A 116 14.75 16.32 -12.52
N GLU A 117 15.14 16.73 -11.31
CA GLU A 117 14.33 17.62 -10.47
C GLU A 117 13.96 18.91 -11.20
N MET A 118 14.92 19.54 -11.87
CA MET A 118 14.68 20.77 -12.66
C MET A 118 13.73 20.55 -13.84
N CYS A 119 13.73 19.36 -14.46
CA CYS A 119 12.79 19.02 -15.54
C CYS A 119 11.34 18.93 -15.05
N PHE A 120 11.13 18.46 -13.81
CA PHE A 120 9.81 18.24 -13.25
C PHE A 120 9.33 19.36 -12.30
N ASP A 121 10.20 20.30 -11.92
CA ASP A 121 9.78 21.47 -11.15
C ASP A 121 8.91 22.41 -12.01
N PRO A 122 7.63 22.63 -11.66
CA PRO A 122 6.72 23.49 -12.43
C PRO A 122 7.21 24.92 -12.62
N ASN A 123 8.08 25.42 -11.74
CA ASN A 123 8.59 26.79 -11.74
C ASN A 123 9.96 26.90 -12.44
N SER A 124 10.53 25.80 -12.91
CA SER A 124 11.81 25.81 -13.57
C SER A 124 11.71 26.17 -15.05
N ARG A 125 12.68 26.97 -15.53
CA ARG A 125 12.81 27.26 -16.98
C ARG A 125 13.02 26.00 -17.83
N MET A 126 13.56 24.95 -17.23
CA MET A 126 13.80 23.67 -17.91
C MET A 126 12.47 22.95 -18.17
N ASN A 127 11.55 22.96 -17.20
CA ASN A 127 10.20 22.40 -17.36
C ASN A 127 9.42 23.13 -18.46
N GLU A 128 9.48 24.45 -18.53
CA GLU A 128 8.85 25.24 -19.59
C GLU A 128 9.39 24.87 -20.97
N ARG A 129 10.72 24.82 -21.12
CA ARG A 129 11.35 24.44 -22.38
C ARG A 129 11.03 22.99 -22.80
N LEU A 130 10.96 22.07 -21.85
CA LEU A 130 10.58 20.70 -22.11
C LEU A 130 9.14 20.61 -22.62
N LYS A 131 8.20 21.31 -21.98
CA LYS A 131 6.81 21.39 -22.44
C LYS A 131 6.68 22.00 -23.84
N GLU A 132 7.37 23.09 -24.12
CA GLU A 132 7.37 23.71 -25.45
C GLU A 132 7.91 22.76 -26.52
N THR A 133 9.01 22.03 -26.21
CA THR A 133 9.60 21.07 -27.15
C THR A 133 8.67 19.91 -27.43
N LEU A 134 8.03 19.35 -26.38
CA LEU A 134 7.04 18.26 -26.53
C LEU A 134 5.82 18.71 -27.33
N LEU A 135 5.32 19.90 -27.10
CA LEU A 135 4.19 20.47 -27.87
C LEU A 135 4.57 20.63 -29.36
N LYS A 136 5.77 21.12 -29.67
CA LYS A 136 6.24 21.21 -31.06
C LYS A 136 6.32 19.85 -31.74
N MET A 137 6.87 18.84 -31.06
CA MET A 137 6.94 17.48 -31.60
C MET A 137 5.55 16.90 -31.89
N LEU A 138 4.58 17.08 -30.99
CA LEU A 138 3.21 16.61 -31.18
C LEU A 138 2.53 17.31 -32.38
N THR A 139 2.70 18.61 -32.51
CA THR A 139 2.12 19.35 -33.67
C THR A 139 2.79 19.02 -35.00
N GLU A 140 4.08 18.67 -35.00
CA GLU A 140 4.77 18.19 -36.19
C GLU A 140 4.33 16.79 -36.63
N GLU A 141 4.02 15.90 -35.66
CA GLU A 141 3.47 14.57 -35.95
C GLU A 141 2.04 14.64 -36.47
N GLU A 142 1.18 15.49 -35.88
CA GLU A 142 -0.19 15.69 -36.38
C GLU A 142 -0.22 16.25 -37.81
N ASN A 143 0.69 17.16 -38.15
CA ASN A 143 0.81 17.70 -39.50
C ASN A 143 1.32 16.67 -40.53
N LYS A 144 2.10 15.70 -40.11
CA LYS A 144 2.56 14.61 -41.00
C LYS A 144 1.44 13.59 -41.26
N THR A 145 0.62 13.28 -40.26
CA THR A 145 -0.48 12.33 -40.39
C THR A 145 -1.66 12.88 -41.18
N ASN A 146 -1.80 14.21 -41.30
CA ASN A 146 -2.86 14.86 -42.09
C ASN A 146 -2.44 15.19 -43.53
N ALA A 147 -1.22 14.85 -43.93
CA ALA A 147 -0.67 15.13 -45.27
C ALA A 147 -0.60 13.89 -46.19
N ASP A 148 -0.97 12.71 -45.68
CA ASP A 148 -1.15 11.47 -46.45
C ASP A 148 -2.68 11.14 -46.55
#